data_3bf2992fb9ea854ab8f5a5a01e8b10ff
#
_entry.id   3bf2992fb9ea854ab8f5a5a01e8b10ff
#
_cell.length_a   1.000
_cell.length_b   1.000
_cell.length_c   1.000
_cell.angle_alpha   90.00
_cell.angle_beta   90.00
_cell.angle_gamma   90.00
#
_symmetry.space_group_name_H-M   'P 1'
#
loop_
_entity.id
_entity.type
_entity.pdbx_description
1 polymer ?
#
loop_
_entity_poly.entity_id
_entity_poly.type
_entity_poly.pdbx_seq_one_letter_code
_entity_poly.pdbx_strand_id
1 'polypeptide(L)'
;MLARSRIVAEIVRIIRARRLTQTAAAKVLGLSQQKVSALLNGQFQGYSQERLIGLLNRLGCDVKIVVTPKPRNRATGRVSVAFA
;
A
#
# COMPACT_ATOMS: atom_id res chain seq x y z
N MET A 1 -7.50 0.14 -12.45
CA MET A 1 -6.75 -1.03 -11.95
C MET A 1 -5.91 -0.63 -10.76
N LEU A 2 -5.91 -1.44 -9.70
CA LEU A 2 -5.11 -1.18 -8.52
C LEU A 2 -3.66 -1.58 -8.76
N ALA A 3 -2.74 -0.63 -8.67
CA ALA A 3 -1.32 -0.90 -8.86
C ALA A 3 -0.63 -1.09 -7.50
N ARG A 4 0.14 -2.17 -7.35
CA ARG A 4 0.92 -2.43 -6.14
C ARG A 4 1.89 -1.29 -5.84
N SER A 5 2.48 -0.71 -6.87
CA SER A 5 3.39 0.43 -6.72
C SER A 5 2.74 1.61 -6.00
N ARG A 6 1.46 1.86 -6.24
CA ARG A 6 0.72 2.94 -5.58
C ARG A 6 0.53 2.66 -4.09
N ILE A 7 0.25 1.40 -3.74
CA ILE A 7 0.11 0.99 -2.34
C ILE A 7 1.46 1.15 -1.62
N VAL A 8 2.54 0.71 -2.25
CA VAL A 8 3.89 0.86 -1.70
C VAL A 8 4.25 2.33 -1.51
N ALA A 9 3.94 3.17 -2.48
CA ALA A 9 4.17 4.62 -2.37
C ALA A 9 3.44 5.21 -1.16
N GLU A 10 2.22 4.78 -0.89
CA GLU A 10 1.46 5.22 0.28
C GLU A 10 2.09 4.75 1.58
N ILE A 11 2.55 3.50 1.64
CA ILE A 11 3.27 2.97 2.80
C ILE A 11 4.51 3.81 3.09
N VAL A 12 5.31 4.09 2.06
CA VAL A 12 6.51 4.91 2.18
C VAL A 12 6.18 6.32 2.66
N ARG A 13 5.13 6.92 2.10
CA ARG A 13 4.68 8.25 2.49
C ARG A 13 4.35 8.31 3.98
N ILE A 14 3.61 7.32 4.48
CA ILE A 14 3.20 7.28 5.89
C ILE A 14 4.42 7.11 6.80
N ILE A 15 5.33 6.21 6.46
CA ILE A 15 6.54 5.99 7.24
C ILE A 15 7.35 7.28 7.35
N ARG A 16 7.52 8.00 6.24
CA ARG A 16 8.25 9.26 6.21
C ARG A 16 7.51 10.38 6.94
N ALA A 17 6.20 10.47 6.77
CA ALA A 17 5.39 11.49 7.43
C ALA A 17 5.40 11.34 8.95
N ARG A 18 5.44 10.12 9.44
CA ARG A 18 5.53 9.82 10.87
C ARG A 18 6.95 9.80 11.39
N ARG A 19 7.93 10.01 10.52
CA ARG A 19 9.36 9.98 10.85
C ARG A 19 9.77 8.69 11.55
N LEU A 20 9.20 7.58 11.12
CA LEU A 20 9.56 6.27 11.66
C LEU A 20 10.94 5.88 11.18
N THR A 21 11.76 5.38 12.12
CA THR A 21 13.01 4.73 11.75
C THR A 21 12.72 3.40 11.09
N GLN A 22 13.70 2.83 10.37
CA GLN A 22 13.53 1.50 9.78
C GLN A 22 13.25 0.46 10.86
N THR A 23 13.87 0.57 12.02
CA THR A 23 13.63 -0.33 13.15
C THR A 23 12.19 -0.22 13.66
N ALA A 24 11.69 1.00 13.84
CA ALA A 24 10.33 1.23 14.30
C ALA A 24 9.31 0.76 13.26
N ALA A 25 9.53 1.08 12.00
CA ALA A 25 8.67 0.63 10.90
C ALA A 25 8.64 -0.89 10.80
N ALA A 26 9.80 -1.54 10.96
CA ALA A 26 9.89 -3.00 10.94
C ALA A 26 9.02 -3.64 12.03
N LYS A 27 9.03 -3.08 13.23
CA LYS A 27 8.18 -3.56 14.34
C LYS A 27 6.70 -3.40 14.02
N VAL A 28 6.30 -2.23 13.53
CA VAL A 28 4.89 -1.96 13.19
C VAL A 28 4.40 -2.87 12.08
N LEU A 29 5.22 -3.05 11.04
CA LEU A 29 4.86 -3.84 9.88
C LEU A 29 5.05 -5.35 10.06
N GLY A 30 5.78 -5.76 11.11
CA GLY A 30 6.13 -7.16 11.31
C GLY A 30 7.11 -7.67 10.25
N LEU A 31 8.00 -6.82 9.78
CA LEU A 31 9.01 -7.13 8.76
C LEU A 31 10.41 -6.96 9.34
N SER A 32 11.41 -7.55 8.66
CA SER A 32 12.81 -7.26 8.97
C SER A 32 13.19 -5.86 8.49
N GLN A 33 14.26 -5.30 9.05
CA GLN A 33 14.77 -3.99 8.58
C GLN A 33 15.16 -4.02 7.11
N GLN A 34 15.72 -5.14 6.64
CA GLN A 34 16.08 -5.30 5.23
C GLN A 34 14.86 -5.19 4.32
N LYS A 35 13.74 -5.81 4.72
CA LYS A 35 12.50 -5.74 3.95
C LYS A 35 11.92 -4.32 3.97
N VAL A 36 11.98 -3.63 5.09
CA VAL A 36 11.57 -2.23 5.17
C VAL A 36 12.41 -1.36 4.26
N SER A 37 13.73 -1.53 4.30
CA SER A 37 14.65 -0.80 3.42
C SER A 37 14.32 -1.04 1.96
N ALA A 38 14.06 -2.27 1.57
CA ALA A 38 13.68 -2.61 0.20
C ALA A 38 12.38 -1.93 -0.22
N LEU A 39 11.36 -1.93 0.65
CA LEU A 39 10.10 -1.24 0.36
C LEU A 39 10.29 0.26 0.21
N LEU A 40 11.12 0.88 1.05
CA LEU A 40 11.43 2.30 0.96
C LEU A 40 12.13 2.66 -0.36
N ASN A 41 12.82 1.69 -0.96
CA ASN A 41 13.46 1.83 -2.27
C ASN A 41 12.54 1.41 -3.42
N GLY A 42 11.27 1.14 -3.15
CA GLY A 42 10.30 0.78 -4.16
C GLY A 42 10.37 -0.68 -4.62
N GLN A 43 11.08 -1.54 -3.89
CA GLN A 43 11.18 -2.95 -4.22
C GLN A 43 10.06 -3.73 -3.53
N PHE A 44 9.12 -4.24 -4.32
CA PHE A 44 7.96 -4.95 -3.79
C PHE A 44 7.70 -6.29 -4.51
N GLN A 45 8.74 -6.85 -5.14
CA GLN A 45 8.62 -8.17 -5.76
C GLN A 45 8.26 -9.22 -4.70
N GLY A 46 7.36 -10.11 -5.04
CA GLY A 46 6.90 -11.15 -4.13
C GLY A 46 5.79 -10.71 -3.17
N TYR A 47 5.41 -9.45 -3.16
CA TYR A 47 4.27 -8.98 -2.40
C TYR A 47 2.99 -9.05 -3.22
N SER A 48 1.97 -9.70 -2.68
CA SER A 48 0.64 -9.62 -3.24
C SER A 48 0.00 -8.28 -2.85
N GLN A 49 -1.03 -7.90 -3.60
CA GLN A 49 -1.83 -6.72 -3.30
C GLN A 49 -2.43 -6.79 -1.89
N GLU A 50 -2.98 -7.95 -1.54
CA GLU A 50 -3.57 -8.18 -0.22
C GLU A 50 -2.55 -8.02 0.90
N ARG A 51 -1.33 -8.51 0.69
CA ARG A 51 -0.27 -8.39 1.68
C ARG A 51 0.12 -6.94 1.90
N LEU A 52 0.22 -6.16 0.82
CA LEU A 52 0.54 -4.72 0.91
C LEU A 52 -0.58 -3.95 1.61
N ILE A 53 -1.83 -4.28 1.32
CA ILE A 53 -2.98 -3.70 2.03
C ILE A 53 -2.91 -4.04 3.52
N GLY A 54 -2.54 -5.26 3.86
CA GLY A 54 -2.33 -5.67 5.24
C GLY A 54 -1.27 -4.83 5.95
N LEU A 55 -0.19 -4.46 5.26
CA LEU A 55 0.83 -3.57 5.81
C LEU A 55 0.27 -2.16 6.09
N LEU A 56 -0.56 -1.62 5.21
CA LEU A 56 -1.26 -0.35 5.45
C LEU A 56 -2.15 -0.43 6.67
N ASN A 57 -2.88 -1.53 6.84
CA ASN A 57 -3.72 -1.74 8.02
C ASN A 57 -2.90 -1.74 9.31
N ARG A 58 -1.70 -2.32 9.28
CA ARG A 58 -0.80 -2.29 10.43
C ARG A 58 -0.32 -0.88 10.78
N LEU A 59 -0.27 0.00 9.78
CA LEU A 59 0.05 1.42 9.98
C LEU A 59 -1.17 2.22 10.47
N GLY A 60 -2.30 1.56 10.70
CA GLY A 60 -3.53 2.20 11.17
C GLY A 60 -4.34 2.86 10.05
N CYS A 61 -4.08 2.50 8.81
CA CYS A 61 -4.81 3.04 7.67
C CYS A 61 -5.92 2.09 7.23
N ASP A 62 -7.10 2.63 6.96
CA ASP A 62 -8.17 1.90 6.31
C ASP A 62 -8.01 2.01 4.81
N VAL A 63 -8.16 0.89 4.13
CA VAL A 63 -8.11 0.84 2.67
C VAL A 63 -9.49 0.50 2.16
N LYS A 64 -10.06 1.39 1.35
CA LYS A 64 -11.35 1.18 0.71
C LYS A 64 -11.14 0.90 -0.77
N ILE A 65 -11.71 -0.19 -1.24
CA ILE A 65 -11.75 -0.50 -2.66
C ILE A 65 -13.05 0.06 -3.21
N VAL A 66 -12.93 1.04 -4.12
CA VAL A 66 -14.07 1.68 -4.74
C VAL A 66 -14.28 1.09 -6.13
N VAL A 67 -15.44 0.50 -6.33
CA VAL A 67 -15.83 -0.05 -7.62
C VAL A 67 -16.83 0.91 -8.26
N THR A 68 -16.45 1.48 -9.40
CA THR A 68 -17.31 2.39 -10.14
C THR A 68 -18.09 1.60 -11.18
N PRO A 69 -19.44 1.76 -11.24
CA PRO A 69 -20.23 1.07 -12.24
C PRO A 69 -19.78 1.47 -13.66
N LYS A 70 -19.85 0.49 -14.55
CA LYS A 70 -19.53 0.69 -15.96
C LYS A 70 -20.51 1.68 -16.59
N PRO A 71 -20.04 2.80 -17.14
CA PRO A 71 -20.92 3.69 -17.93
C PRO A 71 -21.43 3.01 -19.19
N ARG A 72 -22.59 3.46 -19.68
CA ARG A 72 -23.21 2.87 -20.87
C ARG A 72 -22.32 2.84 -22.11
N ASN A 73 -21.48 3.85 -22.26
CA ASN A 73 -20.62 4.02 -23.44
C ASN A 73 -19.19 3.52 -23.22
N ARG A 74 -18.93 2.76 -22.16
CA ARG A 74 -17.61 2.22 -21.88
C ARG A 74 -17.63 0.70 -21.89
N ALA A 75 -16.51 0.11 -22.33
CA ALA A 75 -16.39 -1.34 -22.39
C ALA A 75 -16.13 -1.98 -21.04
N THR A 76 -15.49 -1.31 -20.08
CA THR A 76 -15.10 -1.86 -18.79
C THR A 76 -15.42 -0.91 -17.66
N GLY A 77 -15.69 -1.47 -16.48
CA GLY A 77 -15.79 -0.70 -15.24
C GLY A 77 -14.41 -0.26 -14.73
N ARG A 78 -14.41 0.52 -13.68
CA ARG A 78 -13.19 1.00 -13.01
C ARG A 78 -13.12 0.49 -11.58
N VAL A 79 -11.91 0.19 -11.15
CA VAL A 79 -11.62 -0.08 -9.75
C VAL A 79 -10.57 0.91 -9.28
N SER A 80 -10.83 1.56 -8.17
CA SER A 80 -9.87 2.48 -7.57
C SER A 80 -9.73 2.18 -6.08
N VAL A 81 -8.66 2.67 -5.46
CA VAL A 81 -8.41 2.50 -4.03
C VAL A 81 -8.36 3.87 -3.38
N ALA A 82 -9.15 4.04 -2.32
CA ALA A 82 -9.12 5.22 -1.48
C ALA A 82 -8.37 4.91 -0.19
N PHE A 83 -7.52 5.84 0.24
CA PHE A 83 -6.77 5.73 1.49
C PHE A 83 -7.36 6.69 2.51
N ALA A 84 -7.64 6.16 3.69
CA ALA A 84 -8.17 6.95 4.78
C ALA A 84 -7.05 7.52 5.67
#